data_d67970c0cb3556855944caf430183e0c
#
_entry.id   d67970c0cb3556855944caf430183e0c
#
_cell.length_a   1.000
_cell.length_b   1.000
_cell.length_c   1.000
_cell.angle_alpha   90.00
_cell.angle_beta   90.00
_cell.angle_gamma   90.00
#
_symmetry.space_group_name_H-M   'P 1'
#
loop_
_entity.id
_entity.type
_entity.pdbx_description
1 polymer ?
#
loop_
_entity_poly.entity_id
_entity_poly.type
_entity_poly.pdbx_seq_one_letter_code
_entity_poly.pdbx_strand_id
1 'polypeptide(L)'
;IRWKKIFAALPLLLTACASPTEQAQTETVWAMDTACTITLHGGGVSETASLLRTLDKMLDNYSTDSAVSRLNQSGTLSGEEDVSRLVQETAALQRTYGDSVDLTVGQLTRLWGITTDTPHVPTRAELAEVLPTISPEHVSVQADGTVTLTDGAQLDCGAVGKGYSLDRVKAALDESG
;
A
#
# COMPACT_ATOMS: atom_id res chain seq x y z
N ILE A 1 27.47 -54.25 63.08
CA ILE A 1 26.67 -53.00 62.83
C ILE A 1 26.75 -52.72 61.33
N ARG A 2 25.57 -52.92 60.58
CA ARG A 2 25.50 -52.73 59.11
C ARG A 2 25.02 -51.28 58.83
N TRP A 3 25.94 -50.47 58.24
CA TRP A 3 25.55 -49.17 57.75
C TRP A 3 24.84 -49.30 56.38
N LYS A 4 23.55 -48.99 56.35
CA LYS A 4 22.82 -48.84 55.11
C LYS A 4 23.13 -47.44 54.56
N LYS A 5 23.77 -47.33 53.38
CA LYS A 5 23.97 -46.11 52.64
C LYS A 5 22.63 -45.77 51.97
N ILE A 6 21.99 -44.72 52.44
CA ILE A 6 20.81 -44.11 51.78
C ILE A 6 21.34 -43.18 50.67
N PHE A 7 21.22 -43.59 49.42
CA PHE A 7 21.43 -42.70 48.28
C PHE A 7 20.13 -41.87 48.13
N ALA A 8 20.17 -40.60 48.52
CA ALA A 8 19.15 -39.64 48.18
C ALA A 8 19.37 -39.21 46.73
N ALA A 9 18.55 -39.73 45.82
CA ALA A 9 18.49 -39.22 44.44
C ALA A 9 17.75 -37.89 44.47
N LEU A 10 18.50 -36.81 44.24
CA LEU A 10 17.98 -35.45 44.06
C LEU A 10 17.46 -35.35 42.59
N PRO A 11 16.15 -35.19 42.34
CA PRO A 11 15.68 -34.99 40.98
C PRO A 11 16.11 -33.58 40.54
N LEU A 12 16.99 -33.51 39.55
CA LEU A 12 17.36 -32.31 38.86
C LEU A 12 16.12 -31.91 38.00
N LEU A 13 15.30 -30.99 38.50
CA LEU A 13 14.26 -30.33 37.73
C LEU A 13 14.93 -29.41 36.72
N LEU A 14 15.21 -29.92 35.51
CA LEU A 14 15.50 -29.12 34.35
C LEU A 14 14.20 -28.43 33.93
N THR A 15 13.91 -27.26 34.50
CA THR A 15 12.97 -26.32 33.90
C THR A 15 13.63 -25.80 32.62
N ALA A 16 13.36 -26.47 31.51
CA ALA A 16 13.58 -25.91 30.21
C ALA A 16 12.70 -24.65 30.12
N CYS A 17 13.31 -23.47 30.20
CA CYS A 17 12.68 -22.25 29.73
C CYS A 17 12.46 -22.40 28.20
N ALA A 18 11.39 -23.07 27.81
CA ALA A 18 10.86 -22.92 26.50
C ALA A 18 10.28 -21.50 26.46
N SER A 19 11.01 -20.55 25.89
CA SER A 19 10.42 -19.30 25.44
C SER A 19 9.21 -19.71 24.60
N PRO A 20 8.01 -19.14 24.83
CA PRO A 20 6.90 -19.44 23.96
C PRO A 20 7.33 -19.06 22.55
N THR A 21 7.46 -20.05 21.69
CA THR A 21 7.65 -19.82 20.26
C THR A 21 6.35 -19.17 19.82
N GLU A 22 6.36 -17.86 19.62
CA GLU A 22 5.22 -17.16 19.06
C GLU A 22 4.86 -17.84 17.75
N GLN A 23 3.65 -18.40 17.70
CA GLN A 23 3.21 -19.12 16.51
C GLN A 23 2.99 -18.10 15.38
N ALA A 24 3.54 -18.40 14.22
CA ALA A 24 3.26 -17.64 13.01
C ALA A 24 1.76 -17.71 12.69
N GLN A 25 1.15 -16.55 12.54
CA GLN A 25 -0.21 -16.42 12.03
C GLN A 25 -0.15 -15.99 10.55
N THR A 26 -1.01 -16.57 9.73
CA THR A 26 -1.01 -16.27 8.30
C THR A 26 -2.45 -15.98 7.85
N GLU A 27 -2.61 -14.90 7.10
CA GLU A 27 -3.85 -14.54 6.42
C GLU A 27 -3.53 -14.18 4.97
N THR A 28 -4.42 -14.55 4.03
CA THR A 28 -4.35 -14.11 2.64
C THR A 28 -5.52 -13.20 2.34
N VAL A 29 -5.23 -12.02 1.81
CA VAL A 29 -6.21 -11.04 1.38
C VAL A 29 -6.06 -10.76 -0.11
N TRP A 30 -7.16 -10.45 -0.76
CA TRP A 30 -7.14 -9.88 -2.10
C TRP A 30 -7.13 -8.36 -1.98
N ALA A 31 -6.09 -7.71 -2.48
CA ALA A 31 -5.94 -6.26 -2.50
C ALA A 31 -5.04 -5.85 -3.67
N MET A 32 -5.32 -4.69 -4.29
CA MET A 32 -4.55 -4.14 -5.42
C MET A 32 -4.39 -5.13 -6.58
N ASP A 33 -5.51 -5.80 -6.92
CA ASP A 33 -5.62 -6.82 -7.97
C ASP A 33 -4.64 -8.00 -7.80
N THR A 34 -4.26 -8.32 -6.56
CA THR A 34 -3.35 -9.43 -6.27
C THR A 34 -3.69 -10.13 -4.95
N ALA A 35 -3.26 -11.38 -4.82
CA ALA A 35 -3.32 -12.09 -3.54
C ALA A 35 -2.11 -11.69 -2.67
N CYS A 36 -2.38 -11.06 -1.53
CA CYS A 36 -1.38 -10.67 -0.55
C CYS A 36 -1.41 -11.67 0.62
N THR A 37 -0.32 -12.39 0.83
CA THR A 37 -0.17 -13.29 1.99
C THR A 37 0.66 -12.61 3.07
N ILE A 38 0.06 -12.48 4.25
CA ILE A 38 0.65 -11.85 5.43
C ILE A 38 1.01 -12.98 6.40
N THR A 39 2.25 -13.01 6.87
CA THR A 39 2.67 -13.93 7.93
C THR A 39 3.40 -13.14 9.00
N LEU A 40 2.87 -13.14 10.23
CA LEU A 40 3.44 -12.44 11.38
C LEU A 40 3.60 -13.39 12.55
N HIS A 41 4.60 -13.10 13.41
CA HIS A 41 4.78 -13.69 14.72
C HIS A 41 4.32 -12.67 15.77
N GLY A 42 3.63 -13.12 16.80
CA GLY A 42 3.18 -12.23 17.89
C GLY A 42 1.81 -11.57 17.67
N GLY A 43 1.13 -11.79 16.53
CA GLY A 43 -0.21 -11.24 16.27
C GLY A 43 -0.21 -10.11 15.24
N GLY A 44 -1.34 -9.37 15.14
CA GLY A 44 -1.47 -8.22 14.22
C GLY A 44 -1.81 -8.58 12.77
N VAL A 45 -2.00 -9.86 12.43
CA VAL A 45 -2.28 -10.29 11.05
C VAL A 45 -3.58 -9.71 10.52
N SER A 46 -4.65 -9.74 11.32
CA SER A 46 -5.97 -9.24 10.92
C SER A 46 -5.99 -7.71 10.80
N GLU A 47 -5.27 -7.01 11.66
CA GLU A 47 -5.09 -5.56 11.60
C GLU A 47 -4.33 -5.15 10.34
N THR A 48 -3.24 -5.87 10.04
CA THR A 48 -2.47 -5.69 8.80
C THR A 48 -3.31 -5.95 7.55
N ALA A 49 -4.08 -7.04 7.57
CA ALA A 49 -5.03 -7.36 6.50
C ALA A 49 -6.08 -6.26 6.30
N SER A 50 -6.60 -5.72 7.40
CA SER A 50 -7.56 -4.61 7.37
C SER A 50 -6.95 -3.33 6.80
N LEU A 51 -5.71 -2.99 7.19
CA LEU A 51 -4.99 -1.84 6.65
C LEU A 51 -4.79 -1.97 5.14
N LEU A 52 -4.34 -3.14 4.66
CA LEU A 52 -4.19 -3.37 3.20
C LEU A 52 -5.50 -3.19 2.44
N ARG A 53 -6.63 -3.71 2.96
CA ARG A 53 -7.95 -3.51 2.32
C ARG A 53 -8.38 -2.04 2.33
N THR A 54 -8.02 -1.29 3.37
CA THR A 54 -8.32 0.14 3.47
C THR A 54 -7.54 0.94 2.43
N LEU A 55 -6.25 0.67 2.30
CA LEU A 55 -5.38 1.31 1.31
C LEU A 55 -5.79 0.95 -0.12
N ASP A 56 -6.09 -0.32 -0.39
CA ASP A 56 -6.64 -0.77 -1.67
C ASP A 56 -7.88 0.05 -2.06
N LYS A 57 -8.86 0.09 -1.16
CA LYS A 57 -10.11 0.82 -1.39
C LYS A 57 -9.93 2.32 -1.60
N MET A 58 -8.93 2.93 -0.94
CA MET A 58 -8.64 4.35 -1.05
C MET A 58 -7.92 4.71 -2.35
N LEU A 59 -7.00 3.85 -2.80
CA LEU A 59 -6.13 4.11 -3.95
C LEU A 59 -6.71 3.64 -5.29
N ASP A 60 -7.83 2.92 -5.28
CA ASP A 60 -8.48 2.40 -6.48
C ASP A 60 -9.08 3.53 -7.33
N ASN A 61 -8.46 3.84 -8.47
CA ASN A 61 -8.95 4.87 -9.41
C ASN A 61 -10.10 4.41 -10.33
N TYR A 62 -10.54 3.16 -10.20
CA TYR A 62 -11.67 2.58 -10.96
C TYR A 62 -12.95 2.49 -10.11
N SER A 63 -12.85 2.45 -8.79
CA SER A 63 -13.99 2.55 -7.88
C SER A 63 -14.54 3.99 -7.87
N THR A 64 -15.87 4.16 -7.93
CA THR A 64 -16.50 5.48 -7.92
C THR A 64 -16.34 6.25 -6.61
N ASP A 65 -16.13 5.54 -5.50
CA ASP A 65 -16.17 6.08 -4.14
C ASP A 65 -14.79 6.20 -3.49
N SER A 66 -13.72 5.81 -4.18
CA SER A 66 -12.37 5.90 -3.65
C SER A 66 -11.91 7.36 -3.47
N ALA A 67 -10.93 7.58 -2.61
CA ALA A 67 -10.32 8.90 -2.45
C ALA A 67 -9.67 9.39 -3.75
N VAL A 68 -8.96 8.51 -4.46
CA VAL A 68 -8.33 8.83 -5.74
C VAL A 68 -9.37 9.14 -6.81
N SER A 69 -10.48 8.39 -6.88
CA SER A 69 -11.55 8.68 -7.83
C SER A 69 -12.26 10.01 -7.53
N ARG A 70 -12.50 10.33 -6.25
CA ARG A 70 -13.04 11.65 -5.87
C ARG A 70 -12.09 12.79 -6.29
N LEU A 71 -10.77 12.62 -6.05
CA LEU A 71 -9.77 13.58 -6.53
C LEU A 71 -9.81 13.75 -8.04
N ASN A 72 -9.83 12.64 -8.78
CA ASN A 72 -9.88 12.64 -10.25
C ASN A 72 -11.14 13.31 -10.83
N GLN A 73 -12.25 13.26 -10.09
CA GLN A 73 -13.53 13.88 -10.50
C GLN A 73 -13.60 15.37 -10.15
N SER A 74 -13.13 15.73 -8.96
CA SER A 74 -13.27 17.10 -8.42
C SER A 74 -12.07 18.00 -8.71
N GLY A 75 -10.92 17.43 -9.05
CA GLY A 75 -9.65 18.14 -9.20
C GLY A 75 -9.01 18.57 -7.87
N THR A 76 -9.67 18.33 -6.73
CA THR A 76 -9.11 18.65 -5.40
C THR A 76 -9.61 17.69 -4.34
N LEU A 77 -8.75 17.40 -3.35
CA LEU A 77 -9.06 16.48 -2.25
C LEU A 77 -8.35 16.94 -0.98
N SER A 78 -9.10 17.04 0.12
CA SER A 78 -8.58 17.37 1.46
C SER A 78 -8.91 16.27 2.46
N GLY A 79 -8.12 16.15 3.53
CA GLY A 79 -8.38 15.24 4.64
C GLY A 79 -8.01 13.78 4.38
N GLU A 80 -7.36 13.47 3.27
CA GLU A 80 -6.91 12.11 2.92
C GLU A 80 -5.37 12.06 3.00
N GLU A 81 -4.84 11.87 4.20
CA GLU A 81 -3.40 11.94 4.49
C GLU A 81 -2.59 10.94 3.64
N ASP A 82 -3.07 9.71 3.48
CA ASP A 82 -2.35 8.69 2.71
C ASP A 82 -2.26 9.04 1.22
N VAL A 83 -3.29 9.70 0.65
CA VAL A 83 -3.23 10.16 -0.76
C VAL A 83 -2.21 11.30 -0.90
N SER A 84 -2.22 12.27 0.01
CA SER A 84 -1.26 13.37 -0.03
C SER A 84 0.18 12.90 0.18
N ARG A 85 0.39 11.96 1.09
CA ARG A 85 1.70 11.33 1.35
C ARG A 85 2.21 10.56 0.14
N LEU A 86 1.36 9.72 -0.47
CA LEU A 86 1.71 8.98 -1.68
C LEU A 86 2.14 9.91 -2.82
N VAL A 87 1.42 11.01 -3.04
CA VAL A 87 1.80 12.02 -4.05
C VAL A 87 3.15 12.65 -3.72
N GLN A 88 3.39 13.04 -2.47
CA GLN A 88 4.68 13.62 -2.02
C GLN A 88 5.84 12.64 -2.19
N GLU A 89 5.67 11.39 -1.80
CA GLU A 89 6.69 10.35 -1.93
C GLU A 89 6.99 10.05 -3.40
N THR A 90 5.96 10.00 -4.26
CA THR A 90 6.15 9.85 -5.70
C THR A 90 6.90 11.04 -6.29
N ALA A 91 6.59 12.27 -5.88
CA ALA A 91 7.35 13.44 -6.30
C ALA A 91 8.83 13.38 -5.85
N ALA A 92 9.13 12.72 -4.73
CA ALA A 92 10.51 12.45 -4.32
C ALA A 92 11.20 11.42 -5.23
N LEU A 93 10.48 10.36 -5.64
CA LEU A 93 10.97 9.39 -6.61
C LEU A 93 11.26 10.04 -7.97
N GLN A 94 10.37 10.92 -8.44
CA GLN A 94 10.54 11.65 -9.69
C GLN A 94 11.81 12.51 -9.69
N ARG A 95 12.15 13.16 -8.58
CA ARG A 95 13.42 13.91 -8.45
C ARG A 95 14.65 13.02 -8.63
N THR A 96 14.54 11.74 -8.32
CA THR A 96 15.66 10.78 -8.40
C THR A 96 15.71 10.09 -9.76
N TYR A 97 14.56 9.73 -10.31
CA TYR A 97 14.42 8.85 -11.48
C TYR A 97 13.85 9.55 -12.71
N GLY A 98 13.59 10.87 -12.62
CA GLY A 98 13.01 11.66 -13.71
C GLY A 98 11.61 11.16 -14.10
N ASP A 99 11.29 11.27 -15.37
CA ASP A 99 9.97 10.95 -15.95
C ASP A 99 9.63 9.44 -15.96
N SER A 100 10.46 8.60 -15.32
CA SER A 100 10.21 7.15 -15.26
C SER A 100 9.05 6.77 -14.36
N VAL A 101 8.58 7.67 -13.48
CA VAL A 101 7.44 7.48 -12.58
C VAL A 101 6.55 8.70 -12.67
N ASP A 102 5.30 8.53 -13.10
CA ASP A 102 4.31 9.59 -13.15
C ASP A 102 2.94 9.04 -12.74
N LEU A 103 2.30 9.68 -11.77
CA LEU A 103 0.95 9.33 -11.32
C LEU A 103 -0.14 9.89 -12.24
N THR A 104 0.14 10.91 -13.04
CA THR A 104 -0.87 11.64 -13.83
C THR A 104 -1.32 10.91 -15.08
N VAL A 105 -0.96 9.63 -15.21
CA VAL A 105 -1.29 8.77 -16.36
C VAL A 105 -2.72 8.21 -16.35
N GLY A 106 -3.56 8.60 -15.39
CA GLY A 106 -4.89 8.01 -15.20
C GLY A 106 -5.82 8.11 -16.42
N GLN A 107 -5.79 9.23 -17.18
CA GLN A 107 -6.53 9.33 -18.44
C GLN A 107 -5.99 8.37 -19.50
N LEU A 108 -4.67 8.20 -19.55
CA LEU A 108 -4.03 7.30 -20.53
C LEU A 108 -4.37 5.84 -20.25
N THR A 109 -4.29 5.38 -18.99
CA THR A 109 -4.64 4.02 -18.61
C THR A 109 -6.12 3.70 -18.89
N ARG A 110 -7.01 4.68 -18.66
CA ARG A 110 -8.43 4.58 -19.03
C ARG A 110 -8.63 4.51 -20.54
N LEU A 111 -7.92 5.33 -21.31
CA LEU A 111 -7.99 5.33 -22.77
C LEU A 111 -7.58 3.98 -23.37
N TRP A 112 -6.55 3.33 -22.83
CA TRP A 112 -6.15 1.98 -23.23
C TRP A 112 -7.13 0.91 -22.74
N GLY A 113 -8.02 1.23 -21.82
CA GLY A 113 -8.94 0.26 -21.20
C GLY A 113 -8.21 -0.77 -20.34
N ILE A 114 -7.05 -0.42 -19.76
CA ILE A 114 -6.31 -1.27 -18.82
C ILE A 114 -7.23 -1.56 -17.64
N THR A 115 -7.34 -2.82 -17.24
CA THR A 115 -8.26 -3.30 -16.18
C THR A 115 -9.76 -3.22 -16.50
N THR A 116 -10.14 -2.99 -17.76
CA THR A 116 -11.53 -3.01 -18.21
C THR A 116 -11.83 -4.23 -19.11
N ASP A 117 -13.12 -4.51 -19.31
CA ASP A 117 -13.55 -5.59 -20.23
C ASP A 117 -13.43 -5.21 -21.72
N THR A 118 -13.06 -3.96 -22.01
CA THR A 118 -13.00 -3.41 -23.37
C THR A 118 -11.67 -2.70 -23.67
N PRO A 119 -10.53 -3.41 -23.58
CA PRO A 119 -9.25 -2.80 -23.94
C PRO A 119 -9.20 -2.53 -25.45
N HIS A 120 -8.58 -1.39 -25.83
CA HIS A 120 -8.35 -1.08 -27.24
C HIS A 120 -7.00 -0.38 -27.43
N VAL A 121 -6.52 -0.35 -28.68
CA VAL A 121 -5.31 0.41 -29.04
C VAL A 121 -5.74 1.80 -29.46
N PRO A 122 -5.36 2.86 -28.71
CA PRO A 122 -5.73 4.23 -29.04
C PRO A 122 -5.19 4.69 -30.39
N THR A 123 -5.97 5.50 -31.09
CA THR A 123 -5.55 6.21 -32.28
C THR A 123 -4.60 7.36 -31.94
N ARG A 124 -3.88 7.88 -32.93
CA ARG A 124 -3.02 9.06 -32.75
C ARG A 124 -3.82 10.30 -32.33
N ALA A 125 -5.05 10.43 -32.76
CA ALA A 125 -5.93 11.56 -32.40
C ALA A 125 -6.31 11.48 -30.92
N GLU A 126 -6.76 10.32 -30.43
CA GLU A 126 -7.07 10.10 -29.01
C GLU A 126 -5.86 10.32 -28.11
N LEU A 127 -4.68 9.83 -28.52
CA LEU A 127 -3.45 10.08 -27.78
C LEU A 127 -3.10 11.56 -27.73
N ALA A 128 -3.27 12.30 -28.84
CA ALA A 128 -2.98 13.74 -28.88
C ALA A 128 -3.87 14.57 -27.94
N GLU A 129 -5.08 14.08 -27.62
CA GLU A 129 -5.99 14.71 -26.66
C GLU A 129 -5.59 14.44 -25.20
N VAL A 130 -5.09 13.24 -24.91
CA VAL A 130 -4.76 12.80 -23.55
C VAL A 130 -3.34 13.16 -23.11
N LEU A 131 -2.35 13.05 -23.99
CA LEU A 131 -0.96 13.29 -23.63
C LEU A 131 -0.67 14.65 -22.97
N PRO A 132 -1.33 15.77 -23.34
CA PRO A 132 -1.13 17.04 -22.65
C PRO A 132 -1.58 17.08 -21.19
N THR A 133 -2.42 16.13 -20.74
CA THR A 133 -2.87 16.04 -19.34
C THR A 133 -1.87 15.36 -18.42
N ILE A 134 -0.82 14.75 -19.00
CA ILE A 134 0.18 13.97 -18.29
C ILE A 134 1.40 14.85 -18.02
N SER A 135 1.56 15.25 -16.77
CA SER A 135 2.74 15.94 -16.27
C SER A 135 2.80 15.90 -14.75
N PRO A 136 3.95 15.62 -14.12
CA PRO A 136 4.13 15.78 -12.69
C PRO A 136 3.79 17.19 -12.17
N GLU A 137 3.88 18.21 -13.03
CA GLU A 137 3.56 19.59 -12.69
C GLU A 137 2.05 19.82 -12.51
N HIS A 138 1.20 18.91 -13.03
CA HIS A 138 -0.25 19.00 -12.92
C HIS A 138 -0.80 18.47 -11.59
N VAL A 139 0.04 17.98 -10.69
CA VAL A 139 -0.35 17.58 -9.34
C VAL A 139 0.47 18.32 -8.30
N SER A 140 -0.20 18.84 -7.27
CA SER A 140 0.45 19.54 -6.16
C SER A 140 -0.19 19.16 -4.84
N VAL A 141 0.63 19.23 -3.75
CA VAL A 141 0.17 19.05 -2.37
C VAL A 141 0.44 20.33 -1.60
N GLN A 142 -0.59 20.91 -1.01
CA GLN A 142 -0.51 22.13 -0.21
C GLN A 142 -0.01 21.80 1.20
N ALA A 143 0.34 22.82 1.97
CA ALA A 143 0.87 22.69 3.32
C ALA A 143 -0.13 22.03 4.31
N ASP A 144 -1.43 22.12 4.04
CA ASP A 144 -2.49 21.49 4.82
C ASP A 144 -2.82 20.05 4.36
N GLY A 145 -2.04 19.51 3.41
CA GLY A 145 -2.25 18.19 2.83
C GLY A 145 -3.28 18.14 1.71
N THR A 146 -3.88 19.27 1.31
CA THR A 146 -4.80 19.30 0.16
C THR A 146 -4.07 18.98 -1.13
N VAL A 147 -4.54 17.97 -1.86
CA VAL A 147 -4.05 17.60 -3.19
C VAL A 147 -4.89 18.31 -4.26
N THR A 148 -4.22 18.89 -5.25
CA THR A 148 -4.89 19.59 -6.38
C THR A 148 -4.35 19.07 -7.69
N LEU A 149 -5.25 18.82 -8.63
CA LEU A 149 -4.96 18.47 -10.03
C LEU A 149 -5.35 19.64 -10.94
N THR A 150 -4.51 19.88 -11.96
CA THR A 150 -4.74 20.90 -12.99
C THR A 150 -4.72 20.26 -14.38
N ASP A 151 -5.09 21.03 -15.39
CA ASP A 151 -4.98 20.70 -16.83
C ASP A 151 -5.59 19.34 -17.21
N GLY A 152 -6.63 18.93 -16.47
CA GLY A 152 -7.33 17.66 -16.69
C GLY A 152 -6.58 16.42 -16.25
N ALA A 153 -5.48 16.55 -15.50
CA ALA A 153 -4.74 15.40 -14.97
C ALA A 153 -5.64 14.47 -14.14
N GLN A 154 -5.39 13.19 -14.23
CA GLN A 154 -6.00 12.17 -13.39
C GLN A 154 -4.93 11.22 -12.88
N LEU A 155 -5.02 10.87 -11.59
CA LEU A 155 -4.07 9.95 -10.98
C LEU A 155 -4.40 8.49 -11.29
N ASP A 156 -3.36 7.71 -11.49
CA ASP A 156 -3.35 6.25 -11.42
C ASP A 156 -2.24 5.80 -10.48
N CYS A 157 -2.61 5.12 -9.40
CA CYS A 157 -1.67 4.67 -8.37
C CYS A 157 -1.09 3.27 -8.63
N GLY A 158 -1.44 2.61 -9.73
CA GLY A 158 -1.07 1.21 -10.01
C GLY A 158 0.43 0.93 -9.96
N ALA A 159 1.26 1.86 -10.40
CA ALA A 159 2.73 1.72 -10.41
C ALA A 159 3.36 1.78 -9.01
N VAL A 160 2.80 2.53 -8.07
CA VAL A 160 3.39 2.80 -6.75
C VAL A 160 2.57 2.30 -5.58
N GLY A 161 1.27 2.07 -5.77
CA GLY A 161 0.32 1.76 -4.69
C GLY A 161 0.70 0.52 -3.87
N LYS A 162 1.21 -0.54 -4.50
CA LYS A 162 1.66 -1.74 -3.79
C LYS A 162 2.85 -1.46 -2.88
N GLY A 163 3.87 -0.75 -3.38
CA GLY A 163 5.05 -0.36 -2.60
C GLY A 163 4.67 0.54 -1.43
N TYR A 164 3.91 1.60 -1.71
CA TYR A 164 3.39 2.49 -0.68
C TYR A 164 2.63 1.74 0.42
N SER A 165 1.75 0.83 0.05
CA SER A 165 0.96 0.07 1.02
C SER A 165 1.81 -0.84 1.90
N LEU A 166 2.88 -1.43 1.35
CA LEU A 166 3.85 -2.20 2.15
C LEU A 166 4.62 -1.32 3.12
N ASP A 167 5.01 -0.11 2.72
CA ASP A 167 5.68 0.85 3.60
C ASP A 167 4.76 1.31 4.73
N ARG A 168 3.46 1.52 4.45
CA ARG A 168 2.45 1.83 5.46
C ARG A 168 2.25 0.68 6.46
N VAL A 169 2.18 -0.57 5.96
CA VAL A 169 2.10 -1.77 6.80
C VAL A 169 3.34 -1.88 7.68
N LYS A 170 4.53 -1.70 7.10
CA LYS A 170 5.77 -1.73 7.87
C LYS A 170 5.77 -0.68 8.98
N ALA A 171 5.40 0.57 8.68
CA ALA A 171 5.32 1.64 9.67
C ALA A 171 4.35 1.30 10.81
N ALA A 172 3.17 0.77 10.52
CA ALA A 172 2.19 0.36 11.52
C ALA A 172 2.70 -0.80 12.41
N LEU A 173 3.44 -1.73 11.85
CA LEU A 173 4.06 -2.83 12.62
C LEU A 173 5.20 -2.32 13.50
N ASP A 174 6.04 -1.42 13.01
CA ASP A 174 7.14 -0.82 13.79
C ASP A 174 6.60 0.01 15.00
N GLU A 175 5.44 0.64 14.85
CA GLU A 175 4.75 1.40 15.93
C GLU A 175 4.10 0.49 16.98
N SER A 176 3.72 -0.73 16.59
CA SER A 176 3.06 -1.68 17.49
C SER A 176 4.03 -2.47 18.37
N GLY A 177 5.34 -2.43 18.08
CA GLY A 177 6.43 -3.02 18.90
C GLY A 177 6.62 -4.47 18.70
#